data_26331277c4c3e2112f5ca247d12cfbb1
#
_entry.id   26331277c4c3e2112f5ca247d12cfbb1
#
_cell.length_a   1.000
_cell.length_b   1.000
_cell.length_c   1.000
_cell.angle_alpha   90.00
_cell.angle_beta   90.00
_cell.angle_gamma   90.00
#
_symmetry.space_group_name_H-M   'P 1'
#
loop_
_entity.id
_entity.type
_entity.pdbx_description
1 polymer ?
#
loop_
_entity_poly.entity_id
_entity_poly.type
_entity_poly.pdbx_seq_one_letter_code
_entity_poly.pdbx_strand_id
1 'polypeptide(L)'
;MTEVSVVIPTKNEEKQIKITLNHLLRQSFEDFEIIVSDGNSEDNTKKVIEEFIPKFRQRKINLSFITTSKKGVSEGRNYGAKNARGKYIYFFDADVYPAKDFIRDTLFEFKKKRLSLATTKSQGNDKKLKNIAYYKFINRSIRILQYTPYPAAAGYCIISSKTAFNRIGGFDPEIYLAEDTTYILRGRRKKFRFRILRSHPIKVSNRRLNSEGTATVLAKYILCSLFLVVKQRGPKRGVAQKLLKYEMGTGDYTKKQKLSKRLIKFIKKL
;
A
#
# COMPACT_ATOMS: atom_id res chain seq x y z
N MET A 1 23.81 -3.15 10.82
CA MET A 1 22.52 -2.41 10.96
C MET A 1 21.65 -2.75 9.76
N THR A 2 20.38 -3.08 9.96
CA THR A 2 19.45 -3.40 8.86
C THR A 2 19.24 -2.20 7.94
N GLU A 3 19.34 -2.38 6.64
CA GLU A 3 19.16 -1.28 5.68
C GLU A 3 17.69 -1.01 5.38
N VAL A 4 16.88 -2.07 5.20
CA VAL A 4 15.46 -1.97 4.82
C VAL A 4 14.57 -2.65 5.85
N SER A 5 13.47 -2.02 6.24
CA SER A 5 12.37 -2.67 6.96
C SER A 5 11.14 -2.74 6.07
N VAL A 6 10.65 -3.95 5.83
CA VAL A 6 9.38 -4.19 5.11
C VAL A 6 8.27 -4.29 6.15
N VAL A 7 7.36 -3.33 6.15
CA VAL A 7 6.21 -3.26 7.07
C VAL A 7 4.95 -3.67 6.32
N ILE A 8 4.25 -4.68 6.84
CA ILE A 8 3.06 -5.26 6.22
C ILE A 8 1.90 -5.22 7.23
N PRO A 9 0.95 -4.28 7.11
CA PRO A 9 -0.26 -4.33 7.89
C PRO A 9 -1.16 -5.47 7.41
N THR A 10 -1.71 -6.26 8.33
CA THR A 10 -2.60 -7.38 8.03
C THR A 10 -3.89 -7.34 8.83
N LYS A 11 -4.97 -7.86 8.25
CA LYS A 11 -6.21 -8.20 8.94
C LYS A 11 -6.97 -9.24 8.11
N ASN A 12 -7.02 -10.48 8.61
CA ASN A 12 -7.66 -11.63 7.94
C ASN A 12 -7.12 -11.86 6.52
N GLU A 13 -5.81 -12.07 6.41
CA GLU A 13 -5.10 -12.19 5.14
C GLU A 13 -4.33 -13.52 5.00
N GLU A 14 -4.80 -14.61 5.65
CA GLU A 14 -4.10 -15.92 5.71
C GLU A 14 -3.62 -16.42 4.33
N LYS A 15 -4.46 -16.26 3.29
CA LYS A 15 -4.16 -16.72 1.93
C LYS A 15 -3.14 -15.83 1.22
N GLN A 16 -3.27 -14.52 1.38
CA GLN A 16 -2.46 -13.57 0.63
C GLN A 16 -1.10 -13.34 1.27
N ILE A 17 -1.05 -13.24 2.59
CA ILE A 17 0.22 -13.07 3.31
C ILE A 17 1.18 -14.23 3.04
N LYS A 18 0.67 -15.45 2.90
CA LYS A 18 1.47 -16.63 2.52
C LYS A 18 2.18 -16.42 1.18
N ILE A 19 1.48 -15.88 0.19
CA ILE A 19 2.03 -15.63 -1.14
C ILE A 19 3.07 -14.49 -1.06
N THR A 20 2.74 -13.40 -0.38
CA THR A 20 3.63 -12.25 -0.20
C THR A 20 4.93 -12.66 0.50
N LEU A 21 4.86 -13.44 1.59
CA LEU A 21 6.03 -13.93 2.31
C LEU A 21 6.89 -14.87 1.45
N ASN A 22 6.28 -15.73 0.61
CA ASN A 22 7.03 -16.55 -0.35
C ASN A 22 7.81 -15.70 -1.38
N HIS A 23 7.24 -14.59 -1.84
CA HIS A 23 7.95 -13.66 -2.73
C HIS A 23 9.08 -12.90 -2.01
N LEU A 24 8.88 -12.53 -0.75
CA LEU A 24 9.92 -11.92 0.08
C LEU A 24 11.04 -12.90 0.41
N LEU A 25 10.73 -14.16 0.63
CA LEU A 25 11.72 -15.21 0.88
C LEU A 25 12.67 -15.41 -0.31
N ARG A 26 12.25 -15.06 -1.53
CA ARG A 26 13.03 -15.18 -2.77
C ARG A 26 13.79 -13.91 -3.16
N GLN A 27 13.78 -12.86 -2.33
CA GLN A 27 14.52 -11.62 -2.64
C GLN A 27 16.02 -11.87 -2.72
N SER A 28 16.69 -11.29 -3.71
CA SER A 28 18.16 -11.34 -3.85
C SER A 28 18.89 -10.39 -2.90
N PHE A 29 18.20 -9.37 -2.41
CA PHE A 29 18.69 -8.47 -1.37
C PHE A 29 18.42 -9.11 0.00
N GLU A 30 19.41 -9.10 0.91
CA GLU A 30 19.32 -9.81 2.19
C GLU A 30 19.38 -8.88 3.42
N ASP A 31 19.87 -7.66 3.26
CA ASP A 31 19.96 -6.72 4.40
C ASP A 31 18.61 -6.04 4.67
N PHE A 32 17.61 -6.88 4.96
CA PHE A 32 16.27 -6.39 5.34
C PHE A 32 15.65 -7.22 6.47
N GLU A 33 14.67 -6.62 7.12
CA GLU A 33 13.78 -7.28 8.06
C GLU A 33 12.33 -7.14 7.61
N ILE A 34 11.46 -7.99 8.14
CA ILE A 34 10.01 -7.95 7.89
C ILE A 34 9.29 -7.78 9.22
N ILE A 35 8.35 -6.86 9.25
CA ILE A 35 7.49 -6.60 10.39
C ILE A 35 6.04 -6.71 9.92
N VAL A 36 5.38 -7.80 10.28
CA VAL A 36 3.94 -7.95 10.05
C VAL A 36 3.20 -7.37 11.24
N SER A 37 2.45 -6.30 10.98
CA SER A 37 1.65 -5.60 11.99
C SER A 37 0.18 -6.00 11.83
N ASP A 38 -0.26 -6.91 12.69
CA ASP A 38 -1.58 -7.51 12.61
C ASP A 38 -2.64 -6.74 13.40
N GLY A 39 -3.75 -6.46 12.75
CA GLY A 39 -4.92 -5.77 13.33
C GLY A 39 -5.88 -6.70 14.06
N ASN A 40 -5.38 -7.70 14.77
CA ASN A 40 -6.19 -8.69 15.49
C ASN A 40 -6.98 -9.61 14.56
N SER A 41 -6.28 -10.32 13.66
CA SER A 41 -6.88 -11.30 12.75
C SER A 41 -7.56 -12.45 13.51
N GLU A 42 -8.67 -12.92 12.95
CA GLU A 42 -9.50 -14.00 13.50
C GLU A 42 -9.36 -15.30 12.70
N ASP A 43 -8.69 -15.22 11.53
CA ASP A 43 -8.33 -16.34 10.68
C ASP A 43 -6.94 -16.91 11.02
N ASN A 44 -6.42 -17.79 10.17
CA ASN A 44 -5.08 -18.39 10.38
C ASN A 44 -3.90 -17.47 9.99
N THR A 45 -4.10 -16.16 9.83
CA THR A 45 -3.04 -15.21 9.46
C THR A 45 -1.80 -15.36 10.36
N LYS A 46 -1.99 -15.39 11.70
CA LYS A 46 -0.90 -15.56 12.67
C LYS A 46 -0.14 -16.87 12.45
N LYS A 47 -0.86 -17.98 12.38
CA LYS A 47 -0.27 -19.33 12.19
C LYS A 47 0.57 -19.39 10.91
N VAL A 48 0.04 -18.84 9.82
CA VAL A 48 0.77 -18.78 8.54
C VAL A 48 2.08 -18.00 8.67
N ILE A 49 2.08 -16.85 9.37
CA ILE A 49 3.29 -16.05 9.55
C ILE A 49 4.32 -16.81 10.39
N GLU A 50 3.89 -17.45 11.48
CA GLU A 50 4.75 -18.25 12.36
C GLU A 50 5.45 -19.39 11.60
N GLU A 51 4.80 -20.04 10.61
CA GLU A 51 5.40 -21.06 9.74
C GLU A 51 6.54 -20.50 8.86
N PHE A 52 6.60 -19.19 8.62
CA PHE A 52 7.66 -18.56 7.83
C PHE A 52 8.85 -18.08 8.66
N ILE A 53 8.71 -17.89 9.97
CA ILE A 53 9.80 -17.40 10.83
C ILE A 53 11.07 -18.26 10.70
N PRO A 54 11.01 -19.62 10.82
CA PRO A 54 12.21 -20.44 10.67
C PRO A 54 12.83 -20.36 9.28
N LYS A 55 12.02 -20.22 8.22
CA LYS A 55 12.51 -20.11 6.83
C LYS A 55 13.31 -18.81 6.61
N PHE A 56 12.81 -17.68 7.14
CA PHE A 56 13.54 -16.41 7.08
C PHE A 56 14.79 -16.42 7.97
N ARG A 57 14.72 -17.05 9.15
CA ARG A 57 15.88 -17.22 10.04
C ARG A 57 17.03 -17.95 9.37
N GLN A 58 16.75 -19.00 8.56
CA GLN A 58 17.78 -19.71 7.77
C GLN A 58 18.50 -18.77 6.79
N ARG A 59 17.84 -17.73 6.31
CA ARG A 59 18.42 -16.68 5.47
C ARG A 59 18.97 -15.49 6.27
N LYS A 60 19.06 -15.59 7.58
CA LYS A 60 19.48 -14.50 8.50
C LYS A 60 18.60 -13.23 8.38
N ILE A 61 17.37 -13.37 7.92
CA ILE A 61 16.38 -12.29 7.81
C ILE A 61 15.44 -12.38 9.02
N ASN A 62 15.24 -11.29 9.71
CA ASN A 62 14.29 -11.22 10.83
C ASN A 62 12.86 -11.04 10.32
N LEU A 63 11.96 -11.95 10.67
CA LEU A 63 10.51 -11.80 10.50
C LEU A 63 9.87 -11.69 11.87
N SER A 64 9.27 -10.53 12.14
CA SER A 64 8.55 -10.25 13.39
C SER A 64 7.06 -10.16 13.15
N PHE A 65 6.28 -10.79 14.02
CA PHE A 65 4.83 -10.64 14.10
C PHE A 65 4.49 -9.81 15.32
N ILE A 66 3.78 -8.70 15.12
CA ILE A 66 3.33 -7.81 16.21
C ILE A 66 1.84 -7.53 16.06
N THR A 67 1.12 -7.45 17.15
CA THR A 67 -0.33 -7.21 17.15
C THR A 67 -0.63 -5.80 17.63
N THR A 68 -1.58 -5.13 16.97
CA THR A 68 -2.09 -3.82 17.42
C THR A 68 -3.58 -3.89 17.67
N SER A 69 -4.01 -3.35 18.80
CA SER A 69 -5.44 -3.19 19.12
C SER A 69 -6.12 -2.06 18.33
N LYS A 70 -5.33 -1.15 17.78
CA LYS A 70 -5.84 -0.03 16.99
C LYS A 70 -6.25 -0.47 15.60
N LYS A 71 -7.44 -0.05 15.18
CA LYS A 71 -8.03 -0.45 13.89
C LYS A 71 -7.58 0.46 12.75
N GLY A 72 -7.33 -0.17 11.59
CA GLY A 72 -7.08 0.52 10.31
C GLY A 72 -5.67 0.36 9.80
N VAL A 73 -5.52 0.43 8.48
CA VAL A 73 -4.25 0.22 7.78
C VAL A 73 -3.19 1.26 8.16
N SER A 74 -3.60 2.52 8.38
CA SER A 74 -2.70 3.59 8.84
C SER A 74 -2.06 3.26 10.18
N GLU A 75 -2.84 2.76 11.14
CA GLU A 75 -2.33 2.36 12.46
C GLU A 75 -1.40 1.15 12.35
N GLY A 76 -1.77 0.15 11.55
CA GLY A 76 -0.89 -1.00 11.29
C GLY A 76 0.45 -0.57 10.69
N ARG A 77 0.45 0.30 9.67
CA ARG A 77 1.68 0.84 9.08
C ARG A 77 2.49 1.65 10.09
N ASN A 78 1.85 2.51 10.88
CA ASN A 78 2.51 3.32 11.90
C ASN A 78 3.14 2.46 13.00
N TYR A 79 2.40 1.47 13.49
CA TYR A 79 2.88 0.57 14.53
C TYR A 79 4.05 -0.28 14.04
N GLY A 80 3.96 -0.84 12.83
CA GLY A 80 5.06 -1.55 12.20
C GLY A 80 6.30 -0.66 12.02
N ALA A 81 6.12 0.58 11.55
CA ALA A 81 7.22 1.51 11.32
C ALA A 81 7.91 1.98 12.62
N LYS A 82 7.20 2.04 13.74
CA LYS A 82 7.81 2.31 15.06
C LYS A 82 8.77 1.21 15.49
N ASN A 83 8.48 -0.03 15.12
CA ASN A 83 9.32 -1.20 15.43
C ASN A 83 10.41 -1.45 14.37
N ALA A 84 10.40 -0.69 13.27
CA ALA A 84 11.37 -0.81 12.18
C ALA A 84 12.75 -0.27 12.57
N ARG A 85 13.81 -1.02 12.23
CA ARG A 85 15.22 -0.65 12.48
C ARG A 85 15.92 -0.10 11.24
N GLY A 86 15.37 -0.42 10.05
CA GLY A 86 15.95 -0.03 8.77
C GLY A 86 15.97 1.47 8.52
N LYS A 87 16.97 1.92 7.76
CA LYS A 87 17.07 3.32 7.28
C LYS A 87 15.96 3.66 6.30
N TYR A 88 15.46 2.66 5.56
CA TYR A 88 14.39 2.77 4.58
C TYR A 88 13.25 1.85 4.97
N ILE A 89 12.03 2.34 4.88
CA ILE A 89 10.82 1.60 5.22
C ILE A 89 10.02 1.37 3.94
N TYR A 90 9.74 0.11 3.65
CA TYR A 90 8.87 -0.34 2.58
C TYR A 90 7.52 -0.72 3.18
N PHE A 91 6.49 0.04 2.92
CA PHE A 91 5.13 -0.31 3.30
C PHE A 91 4.51 -1.12 2.17
N PHE A 92 4.29 -2.40 2.41
CA PHE A 92 3.63 -3.31 1.49
C PHE A 92 2.24 -3.66 1.98
N ASP A 93 1.28 -3.77 1.07
CA ASP A 93 0.04 -4.44 1.39
C ASP A 93 0.27 -5.97 1.47
N ALA A 94 -0.62 -6.69 2.16
CA ALA A 94 -0.47 -8.13 2.40
C ALA A 94 -0.65 -8.99 1.13
N ASP A 95 -1.05 -8.39 0.01
CA ASP A 95 -1.40 -9.07 -1.25
C ASP A 95 -0.56 -8.60 -2.44
N VAL A 96 0.71 -8.28 -2.19
CA VAL A 96 1.68 -7.87 -3.20
C VAL A 96 2.69 -8.97 -3.48
N TYR A 97 3.22 -8.99 -4.71
CA TYR A 97 4.10 -10.05 -5.21
C TYR A 97 5.36 -9.41 -5.81
N PRO A 98 6.34 -9.01 -4.97
CA PRO A 98 7.59 -8.41 -5.43
C PRO A 98 8.42 -9.43 -6.23
N ALA A 99 9.00 -9.01 -7.36
CA ALA A 99 9.93 -9.82 -8.13
C ALA A 99 11.22 -10.07 -7.33
N LYS A 100 12.02 -11.08 -7.72
CA LYS A 100 13.25 -11.49 -7.01
C LYS A 100 14.20 -10.34 -6.68
N ASP A 101 14.36 -9.39 -7.58
CA ASP A 101 15.30 -8.28 -7.45
C ASP A 101 14.63 -6.95 -7.05
N PHE A 102 13.37 -7.01 -6.65
CA PHE A 102 12.55 -5.83 -6.40
C PHE A 102 13.15 -4.88 -5.36
N ILE A 103 13.52 -5.39 -4.18
CA ILE A 103 14.06 -4.54 -3.10
C ILE A 103 15.41 -3.95 -3.53
N ARG A 104 16.31 -4.78 -4.10
CA ARG A 104 17.63 -4.33 -4.56
C ARG A 104 17.54 -3.16 -5.53
N ASP A 105 16.78 -3.34 -6.59
CA ASP A 105 16.77 -2.39 -7.71
C ASP A 105 15.96 -1.13 -7.40
N THR A 106 14.88 -1.27 -6.64
CA THR A 106 14.10 -0.10 -6.19
C THR A 106 14.87 0.71 -5.16
N LEU A 107 15.60 0.08 -4.26
CA LEU A 107 16.47 0.76 -3.30
C LEU A 107 17.62 1.50 -4.00
N PHE A 108 18.26 0.84 -4.97
CA PHE A 108 19.30 1.47 -5.78
C PHE A 108 18.78 2.72 -6.51
N GLU A 109 17.62 2.61 -7.19
CA GLU A 109 17.00 3.76 -7.88
C GLU A 109 16.61 4.87 -6.89
N PHE A 110 16.06 4.50 -5.71
CA PHE A 110 15.67 5.43 -4.65
C PHE A 110 16.87 6.26 -4.16
N LYS A 111 17.98 5.59 -3.86
CA LYS A 111 19.24 6.22 -3.42
C LYS A 111 19.85 7.09 -4.52
N LYS A 112 20.00 6.55 -5.74
CA LYS A 112 20.57 7.26 -6.90
C LYS A 112 19.84 8.57 -7.17
N LYS A 113 18.52 8.58 -7.02
CA LYS A 113 17.70 9.78 -7.21
C LYS A 113 17.61 10.67 -5.96
N ARG A 114 18.28 10.31 -4.88
CA ARG A 114 18.25 11.03 -3.58
C ARG A 114 16.81 11.34 -3.14
N LEU A 115 15.94 10.32 -3.16
CA LEU A 115 14.54 10.46 -2.78
C LEU A 115 14.36 10.35 -1.27
N SER A 116 13.28 10.91 -0.78
CA SER A 116 12.81 10.72 0.59
C SER A 116 11.56 9.86 0.64
N LEU A 117 10.78 9.89 -0.44
CA LEU A 117 9.52 9.16 -0.63
C LEU A 117 9.45 8.61 -2.05
N ALA A 118 8.89 7.43 -2.20
CA ALA A 118 8.61 6.86 -3.51
C ALA A 118 7.40 5.93 -3.48
N THR A 119 6.87 5.66 -4.65
CA THR A 119 6.03 4.49 -4.95
C THR A 119 6.57 3.82 -6.21
N THR A 120 6.02 2.67 -6.57
CA THR A 120 6.40 1.97 -7.80
C THR A 120 5.23 1.91 -8.76
N LYS A 121 5.48 1.54 -10.02
CA LYS A 121 4.40 1.12 -10.90
C LYS A 121 3.75 -0.12 -10.31
N SER A 122 2.44 -0.28 -10.53
CA SER A 122 1.70 -1.48 -10.16
C SER A 122 1.18 -2.21 -11.41
N GLN A 123 1.03 -3.52 -11.29
CA GLN A 123 0.39 -4.35 -12.32
C GLN A 123 -0.40 -5.46 -11.65
N GLY A 124 -1.50 -5.86 -12.27
CA GLY A 124 -2.30 -6.96 -11.78
C GLY A 124 -1.62 -8.32 -11.96
N ASN A 125 -2.09 -9.29 -11.20
CA ASN A 125 -1.63 -10.69 -11.28
C ASN A 125 -2.38 -11.52 -12.33
N ASP A 126 -3.30 -10.93 -13.11
CA ASP A 126 -3.99 -11.58 -14.23
C ASP A 126 -3.77 -10.82 -15.55
N LYS A 127 -4.17 -11.47 -16.67
CA LYS A 127 -4.02 -10.93 -18.04
C LYS A 127 -5.31 -10.33 -18.60
N LYS A 128 -6.34 -10.03 -17.76
CA LYS A 128 -7.60 -9.46 -18.24
C LYS A 128 -7.37 -8.05 -18.78
N LEU A 129 -7.74 -7.79 -20.03
CA LEU A 129 -7.51 -6.51 -20.72
C LEU A 129 -8.02 -5.30 -19.92
N LYS A 130 -9.19 -5.40 -19.30
CA LYS A 130 -9.75 -4.34 -18.44
C LYS A 130 -8.85 -4.00 -17.24
N ASN A 131 -8.21 -5.01 -16.63
CA ASN A 131 -7.29 -4.81 -15.51
C ASN A 131 -5.96 -4.23 -15.99
N ILE A 132 -5.45 -4.68 -17.13
CA ILE A 132 -4.26 -4.11 -17.76
C ILE A 132 -4.49 -2.63 -18.08
N ALA A 133 -5.62 -2.27 -18.68
CA ALA A 133 -5.97 -0.88 -18.99
C ALA A 133 -6.05 -0.03 -17.72
N TYR A 134 -6.67 -0.55 -16.65
CA TYR A 134 -6.75 0.10 -15.35
C TYR A 134 -5.35 0.44 -14.80
N TYR A 135 -4.43 -0.54 -14.73
CA TYR A 135 -3.08 -0.29 -14.22
C TYR A 135 -2.28 0.65 -15.12
N LYS A 136 -2.43 0.58 -16.45
CA LYS A 136 -1.81 1.54 -17.37
C LYS A 136 -2.29 2.96 -17.09
N PHE A 137 -3.60 3.14 -16.88
CA PHE A 137 -4.19 4.44 -16.56
C PHE A 137 -3.68 4.96 -15.22
N ILE A 138 -3.75 4.18 -14.15
CA ILE A 138 -3.29 4.57 -12.79
C ILE A 138 -1.79 4.92 -12.81
N ASN A 139 -0.94 4.08 -13.41
CA ASN A 139 0.49 4.35 -13.50
C ASN A 139 0.80 5.63 -14.29
N ARG A 140 0.04 5.90 -15.37
CA ARG A 140 0.19 7.14 -16.15
C ARG A 140 -0.23 8.35 -15.31
N SER A 141 -1.35 8.26 -14.61
CA SER A 141 -1.84 9.34 -13.73
C SER A 141 -0.85 9.67 -12.63
N ILE A 142 -0.35 8.68 -11.89
CA ILE A 142 0.66 8.89 -10.83
C ILE A 142 1.93 9.51 -11.42
N ARG A 143 2.36 9.07 -12.62
CA ARG A 143 3.56 9.60 -13.30
C ARG A 143 3.42 11.07 -13.68
N ILE A 144 2.22 11.53 -14.01
CA ILE A 144 1.95 12.94 -14.31
C ILE A 144 1.83 13.72 -12.99
N LEU A 145 1.01 13.23 -12.07
CA LEU A 145 0.70 13.91 -10.82
C LEU A 145 1.92 14.11 -9.91
N GLN A 146 2.97 13.27 -10.02
CA GLN A 146 4.19 13.46 -9.21
C GLN A 146 4.89 14.80 -9.41
N TYR A 147 4.62 15.50 -10.51
CA TYR A 147 5.19 16.83 -10.80
C TYR A 147 4.26 17.99 -10.41
N THR A 148 3.03 17.69 -10.01
CA THR A 148 2.05 18.68 -9.58
C THR A 148 2.11 18.92 -8.07
N PRO A 149 1.40 19.94 -7.55
CA PRO A 149 1.19 20.12 -6.11
C PRO A 149 0.43 18.95 -5.44
N TYR A 150 -0.25 18.11 -6.23
CA TYR A 150 -1.12 17.01 -5.78
C TYR A 150 -0.59 15.63 -6.21
N PRO A 151 0.60 15.23 -5.74
CA PRO A 151 1.12 13.90 -6.08
C PRO A 151 0.21 12.82 -5.54
N ALA A 152 0.06 11.76 -6.31
CA ALA A 152 -0.67 10.57 -5.91
C ALA A 152 0.29 9.37 -5.75
N ALA A 153 -0.10 8.42 -4.92
CA ALA A 153 0.59 7.14 -4.78
C ALA A 153 -0.41 5.99 -4.84
N ALA A 154 0.07 4.81 -5.19
CA ALA A 154 -0.67 3.57 -5.02
C ALA A 154 -0.20 2.89 -3.73
N GLY A 155 -1.12 2.60 -2.82
CA GLY A 155 -0.84 2.08 -1.48
C GLY A 155 -0.14 0.73 -1.44
N TYR A 156 -0.15 -0.01 -2.54
CA TYR A 156 0.48 -1.33 -2.66
C TYR A 156 1.96 -1.37 -2.28
N CYS A 157 2.69 -0.28 -2.57
CA CYS A 157 4.09 -0.13 -2.17
C CYS A 157 4.42 1.36 -1.99
N ILE A 158 4.73 1.74 -0.77
CA ILE A 158 5.26 3.07 -0.46
C ILE A 158 6.65 2.87 0.15
N ILE A 159 7.61 3.63 -0.35
CA ILE A 159 8.98 3.63 0.15
C ILE A 159 9.24 4.98 0.80
N SER A 160 9.74 4.97 2.01
CA SER A 160 10.06 6.17 2.77
C SER A 160 11.42 6.03 3.44
N SER A 161 12.23 7.08 3.46
CA SER A 161 13.32 7.12 4.43
C SER A 161 12.73 7.22 5.84
N LYS A 162 13.37 6.60 6.84
CA LYS A 162 12.92 6.65 8.24
C LYS A 162 12.88 8.10 8.77
N THR A 163 13.82 8.91 8.33
CA THR A 163 13.84 10.36 8.65
C THR A 163 12.61 11.07 8.10
N ALA A 164 12.22 10.79 6.85
CA ALA A 164 11.00 11.39 6.27
C ALA A 164 9.75 10.91 6.99
N PHE A 165 9.64 9.60 7.28
CA PHE A 165 8.51 9.04 8.02
C PHE A 165 8.33 9.74 9.38
N ASN A 166 9.39 9.86 10.16
CA ASN A 166 9.36 10.52 11.47
C ASN A 166 8.97 12.00 11.37
N ARG A 167 9.57 12.73 10.44
CA ARG A 167 9.28 14.16 10.25
C ARG A 167 7.88 14.43 9.69
N ILE A 168 7.31 13.53 8.88
CA ILE A 168 5.92 13.62 8.40
C ILE A 168 4.96 13.33 9.55
N GLY A 169 5.35 12.50 10.50
CA GLY A 169 4.53 12.03 11.63
C GLY A 169 3.65 10.84 11.26
N GLY A 170 4.12 10.00 10.31
CA GLY A 170 3.44 8.78 9.89
C GLY A 170 2.19 8.99 9.05
N PHE A 171 1.43 7.91 8.85
CA PHE A 171 0.11 7.94 8.22
C PHE A 171 -0.94 8.52 9.17
N ASP A 172 -1.92 9.22 8.64
CA ASP A 172 -3.00 9.80 9.44
C ASP A 172 -4.08 8.73 9.72
N PRO A 173 -4.30 8.34 10.99
CA PRO A 173 -5.27 7.29 11.34
C PRO A 173 -6.73 7.68 11.08
N GLU A 174 -7.04 8.97 11.01
CA GLU A 174 -8.40 9.45 10.72
C GLU A 174 -8.78 9.28 9.24
N ILE A 175 -7.78 9.14 8.36
CA ILE A 175 -8.00 8.97 6.93
C ILE A 175 -8.28 7.51 6.64
N TYR A 176 -9.46 7.25 6.09
CA TYR A 176 -9.92 5.90 5.82
C TYR A 176 -9.67 5.44 4.38
N LEU A 177 -9.54 6.36 3.43
CA LEU A 177 -9.25 6.07 2.03
C LEU A 177 -8.26 7.10 1.49
N ALA A 178 -7.31 6.66 0.64
CA ALA A 178 -6.19 7.44 0.14
C ALA A 178 -5.27 8.00 1.26
N GLU A 179 -5.11 7.24 2.31
CA GLU A 179 -4.15 7.49 3.39
C GLU A 179 -2.71 7.53 2.85
N ASP A 180 -2.42 6.71 1.85
CA ASP A 180 -1.17 6.65 1.09
C ASP A 180 -0.88 7.96 0.36
N THR A 181 -1.83 8.42 -0.45
CA THR A 181 -1.73 9.69 -1.18
C THR A 181 -1.67 10.87 -0.21
N THR A 182 -2.46 10.84 0.88
CA THR A 182 -2.42 11.86 1.93
C THR A 182 -1.04 11.92 2.62
N TYR A 183 -0.41 10.75 2.87
CA TYR A 183 0.93 10.67 3.42
C TYR A 183 1.97 11.32 2.47
N ILE A 184 1.92 11.01 1.18
CA ILE A 184 2.81 11.62 0.18
C ILE A 184 2.57 13.13 0.07
N LEU A 185 1.32 13.58 0.08
CA LEU A 185 0.97 15.00 0.05
C LEU A 185 1.53 15.76 1.26
N ARG A 186 1.40 15.18 2.47
CA ARG A 186 2.02 15.75 3.70
C ARG A 186 3.54 15.83 3.59
N GLY A 187 4.15 14.80 3.00
CA GLY A 187 5.59 14.80 2.74
C GLY A 187 6.02 15.88 1.75
N ARG A 188 5.26 16.07 0.67
CA ARG A 188 5.53 17.14 -0.32
C ARG A 188 5.44 18.54 0.28
N ARG A 189 4.46 18.79 1.15
CA ARG A 189 4.35 20.07 1.89
C ARG A 189 5.57 20.34 2.78
N LYS A 190 6.20 19.29 3.30
CA LYS A 190 7.47 19.37 4.05
C LYS A 190 8.71 19.36 3.13
N LYS A 191 8.52 19.56 1.81
CA LYS A 191 9.57 19.64 0.77
C LYS A 191 10.36 18.33 0.57
N PHE A 192 9.82 17.16 1.00
CA PHE A 192 10.44 15.88 0.70
C PHE A 192 10.30 15.52 -0.79
N ARG A 193 11.38 14.96 -1.36
CA ARG A 193 11.41 14.53 -2.77
C ARG A 193 10.65 13.22 -2.93
N PHE A 194 9.61 13.25 -3.75
CA PHE A 194 8.80 12.08 -4.10
C PHE A 194 8.89 11.78 -5.59
N ARG A 195 9.03 10.50 -5.96
CA ARG A 195 8.95 10.01 -7.35
C ARG A 195 8.35 8.61 -7.43
N ILE A 196 7.76 8.29 -8.59
CA ILE A 196 7.45 6.91 -8.97
C ILE A 196 8.73 6.25 -9.52
N LEU A 197 9.11 5.11 -8.96
CA LEU A 197 10.24 4.33 -9.44
C LEU A 197 9.87 3.55 -10.70
N ARG A 198 10.88 3.29 -11.54
CA ARG A 198 10.70 2.64 -12.83
C ARG A 198 11.38 1.28 -12.93
N SER A 199 12.30 0.97 -12.04
CA SER A 199 13.11 -0.25 -12.02
C SER A 199 12.25 -1.51 -12.05
N HIS A 200 11.28 -1.62 -11.15
CA HIS A 200 10.37 -2.76 -11.10
C HIS A 200 8.93 -2.33 -10.81
N PRO A 201 7.94 -2.85 -11.55
CA PRO A 201 6.55 -2.78 -11.13
C PRO A 201 6.30 -3.78 -9.98
N ILE A 202 5.45 -3.42 -9.03
CA ILE A 202 4.94 -4.37 -8.05
C ILE A 202 3.72 -5.07 -8.62
N LYS A 203 3.70 -6.42 -8.57
CA LYS A 203 2.49 -7.18 -8.89
C LYS A 203 1.57 -7.18 -7.68
N VAL A 204 0.27 -7.06 -7.92
CA VAL A 204 -0.75 -6.99 -6.88
C VAL A 204 -1.94 -7.89 -7.20
N SER A 205 -2.63 -8.34 -6.17
CA SER A 205 -3.85 -9.12 -6.31
C SER A 205 -4.97 -8.30 -6.96
N ASN A 206 -5.66 -8.90 -7.93
CA ASN A 206 -6.83 -8.31 -8.56
C ASN A 206 -8.15 -8.62 -7.84
N ARG A 207 -8.11 -9.13 -6.59
CA ARG A 207 -9.32 -9.49 -5.80
C ARG A 207 -10.37 -8.39 -5.87
N ARG A 208 -10.00 -7.17 -5.52
CA ARG A 208 -10.90 -6.02 -5.51
C ARG A 208 -11.44 -5.69 -6.90
N LEU A 209 -10.60 -5.68 -7.92
CA LEU A 209 -11.03 -5.41 -9.30
C LEU A 209 -12.00 -6.49 -9.81
N ASN A 210 -11.79 -7.74 -9.40
CA ASN A 210 -12.63 -8.85 -9.79
C ASN A 210 -13.98 -8.88 -9.04
N SER A 211 -14.01 -8.47 -7.76
CA SER A 211 -15.22 -8.47 -6.93
C SER A 211 -16.10 -7.23 -7.15
N GLU A 212 -15.50 -6.04 -7.11
CA GLU A 212 -16.24 -4.78 -7.24
C GLU A 212 -16.44 -4.34 -8.70
N GLY A 213 -15.62 -4.85 -9.61
CA GLY A 213 -15.55 -4.42 -11.00
C GLY A 213 -14.60 -3.26 -11.22
N THR A 214 -13.81 -3.35 -12.31
CA THR A 214 -12.74 -2.38 -12.62
C THR A 214 -13.24 -0.95 -12.75
N ALA A 215 -14.42 -0.74 -13.41
CA ALA A 215 -15.02 0.58 -13.57
C ALA A 215 -15.46 1.19 -12.23
N THR A 216 -16.04 0.38 -11.34
CA THR A 216 -16.45 0.82 -10.00
C THR A 216 -15.26 1.28 -9.16
N VAL A 217 -14.20 0.49 -9.16
CA VAL A 217 -12.97 0.83 -8.42
C VAL A 217 -12.34 2.10 -8.98
N LEU A 218 -12.25 2.24 -10.30
CA LEU A 218 -11.73 3.44 -10.95
C LEU A 218 -12.54 4.69 -10.58
N ALA A 219 -13.88 4.61 -10.63
CA ALA A 219 -14.74 5.72 -10.23
C ALA A 219 -14.52 6.13 -8.77
N LYS A 220 -14.39 5.17 -7.84
CA LYS A 220 -14.07 5.46 -6.43
C LYS A 220 -12.74 6.21 -6.29
N TYR A 221 -11.70 5.80 -7.04
CA TYR A 221 -10.41 6.48 -7.00
C TYR A 221 -10.44 7.89 -7.59
N ILE A 222 -11.16 8.09 -8.70
CA ILE A 222 -11.34 9.43 -9.30
C ILE A 222 -12.03 10.37 -8.30
N LEU A 223 -13.14 9.92 -7.71
CA LEU A 223 -13.87 10.72 -6.71
C LEU A 223 -13.02 11.03 -5.48
N CYS A 224 -12.24 10.05 -5.03
CA CYS A 224 -11.30 10.26 -3.93
C CYS A 224 -10.20 11.26 -4.30
N SER A 225 -9.71 11.24 -5.54
CA SER A 225 -8.73 12.21 -6.04
C SER A 225 -9.30 13.62 -6.10
N LEU A 226 -10.54 13.78 -6.56
CA LEU A 226 -11.23 15.08 -6.54
C LEU A 226 -11.42 15.59 -5.11
N PHE A 227 -11.82 14.70 -4.19
CA PHE A 227 -11.94 15.04 -2.77
C PHE A 227 -10.59 15.51 -2.19
N LEU A 228 -9.49 14.82 -2.53
CA LEU A 228 -8.14 15.20 -2.13
C LEU A 228 -7.72 16.57 -2.63
N VAL A 229 -8.03 16.91 -3.87
CA VAL A 229 -7.73 18.25 -4.43
C VAL A 229 -8.47 19.35 -3.65
N VAL A 230 -9.77 19.15 -3.38
CA VAL A 230 -10.61 20.15 -2.68
C VAL A 230 -10.29 20.24 -1.19
N LYS A 231 -10.21 19.10 -0.49
CA LYS A 231 -10.04 19.04 0.97
C LYS A 231 -8.57 18.91 1.39
N GLN A 232 -7.68 18.67 0.44
CA GLN A 232 -6.23 18.47 0.66
C GLN A 232 -5.88 17.35 1.64
N ARG A 233 -6.79 16.41 1.81
CA ARG A 233 -6.64 15.15 2.60
C ARG A 233 -7.65 14.13 2.11
N GLY A 234 -7.39 12.85 2.36
CA GLY A 234 -8.35 11.78 2.08
C GLY A 234 -9.61 11.85 2.94
N PRO A 235 -10.68 11.17 2.54
CA PRO A 235 -11.92 11.13 3.30
C PRO A 235 -11.77 10.32 4.61
N LYS A 236 -12.36 10.84 5.69
CA LYS A 236 -12.51 10.12 6.95
C LYS A 236 -13.51 8.96 6.79
N ARG A 237 -13.50 8.01 7.75
CA ARG A 237 -14.30 6.78 7.70
C ARG A 237 -15.77 7.00 7.35
N GLY A 238 -16.46 7.88 8.07
CA GLY A 238 -17.89 8.14 7.81
C GLY A 238 -18.18 8.63 6.40
N VAL A 239 -17.32 9.50 5.84
CA VAL A 239 -17.45 10.00 4.48
C VAL A 239 -17.16 8.89 3.46
N ALA A 240 -16.09 8.13 3.64
CA ALA A 240 -15.71 7.04 2.74
C ALA A 240 -16.79 5.93 2.70
N GLN A 241 -17.33 5.52 3.85
CA GLN A 241 -18.37 4.52 3.93
C GLN A 241 -19.71 5.02 3.35
N LYS A 242 -20.12 6.25 3.68
CA LYS A 242 -21.40 6.80 3.24
C LYS A 242 -21.44 7.13 1.74
N LEU A 243 -20.35 7.72 1.20
CA LEU A 243 -20.28 8.14 -0.20
C LEU A 243 -19.80 7.04 -1.12
N LEU A 244 -18.75 6.31 -0.73
CA LEU A 244 -18.04 5.39 -1.60
C LEU A 244 -18.37 3.92 -1.32
N LYS A 245 -19.15 3.63 -0.25
CA LYS A 245 -19.38 2.25 0.24
C LYS A 245 -18.08 1.45 0.28
N TYR A 246 -17.03 2.09 0.79
CA TYR A 246 -15.71 1.50 0.86
C TYR A 246 -15.52 0.83 2.21
N GLU A 247 -15.20 -0.46 2.21
CA GLU A 247 -14.81 -1.22 3.39
C GLU A 247 -13.34 -1.61 3.26
N MET A 248 -12.59 -1.37 4.32
CA MET A 248 -11.16 -1.66 4.37
C MET A 248 -10.90 -2.91 5.19
N GLY A 249 -10.01 -3.79 4.71
CA GLY A 249 -9.49 -4.88 5.53
C GLY A 249 -10.44 -6.06 5.77
N THR A 250 -11.46 -6.23 4.97
CA THR A 250 -12.22 -7.49 4.94
C THR A 250 -11.61 -8.38 3.87
N GLY A 251 -10.92 -9.44 4.26
CA GLY A 251 -10.39 -10.45 3.32
C GLY A 251 -11.47 -11.13 2.47
N ASP A 252 -12.74 -10.88 2.78
CA ASP A 252 -13.91 -11.45 2.12
C ASP A 252 -14.52 -10.45 1.12
N TYR A 253 -14.04 -10.50 -0.13
CA TYR A 253 -14.64 -9.76 -1.26
C TYR A 253 -15.75 -10.55 -1.98
N THR A 254 -16.43 -11.46 -1.29
CA THR A 254 -17.44 -12.34 -1.93
C THR A 254 -18.73 -11.60 -2.27
N LYS A 255 -19.05 -10.48 -1.64
CA LYS A 255 -20.25 -9.69 -1.94
C LYS A 255 -19.97 -8.63 -3.01
N LYS A 256 -20.54 -8.81 -4.21
CA LYS A 256 -20.57 -7.78 -5.26
C LYS A 256 -21.21 -6.49 -4.74
N GLN A 257 -20.41 -5.47 -4.45
CA GLN A 257 -20.93 -4.15 -4.11
C GLN A 257 -21.20 -3.35 -5.39
N LYS A 258 -22.49 -3.13 -5.72
CA LYS A 258 -22.87 -2.23 -6.81
C LYS A 258 -22.73 -0.76 -6.37
N LEU A 259 -22.28 0.10 -7.27
CA LEU A 259 -22.27 1.56 -7.06
C LEU A 259 -23.67 2.02 -6.60
N SER A 260 -23.74 2.86 -5.56
CA SER A 260 -25.03 3.36 -5.07
C SER A 260 -25.66 4.27 -6.13
N LYS A 261 -27.00 4.19 -6.27
CA LYS A 261 -27.77 5.09 -7.16
C LYS A 261 -27.47 6.58 -6.86
N ARG A 262 -27.15 6.93 -5.60
CA ARG A 262 -26.74 8.29 -5.19
C ARG A 262 -25.39 8.71 -5.77
N LEU A 263 -24.42 7.78 -5.87
CA LEU A 263 -23.12 8.04 -6.47
C LEU A 263 -23.23 8.27 -7.97
N ILE A 264 -24.07 7.47 -8.65
CA ILE A 264 -24.39 7.66 -10.08
C ILE A 264 -25.04 9.04 -10.30
N LYS A 265 -25.95 9.44 -9.41
CA LYS A 265 -26.62 10.75 -9.46
C LYS A 265 -25.67 11.92 -9.19
N PHE A 266 -24.67 11.70 -8.32
CA PHE A 266 -23.62 12.70 -8.04
C PHE A 266 -22.64 12.87 -9.23
N ILE A 267 -22.22 11.76 -9.85
CA ILE A 267 -21.37 11.78 -11.06
C ILE A 267 -22.07 12.46 -12.24
N LYS A 268 -23.40 12.30 -12.35
CA LYS A 268 -24.20 12.99 -13.40
C LYS A 268 -24.42 14.49 -13.15
N LYS A 269 -24.08 14.98 -11.95
CA LYS A 269 -24.18 16.41 -11.58
C LYS A 269 -22.83 17.15 -11.57
N LEU A 270 -21.74 16.40 -11.79
CA LEU A 270 -20.39 16.93 -12.05
C LEU A 270 -20.18 17.07 -13.56
#